data_34b2de3d9c9d96dddb5a9a7f853b7bee
#
_entry.id   34b2de3d9c9d96dddb5a9a7f853b7bee
#
_cell.length_a   1.000
_cell.length_b   1.000
_cell.length_c   1.000
_cell.angle_alpha   90.00
_cell.angle_beta   90.00
_cell.angle_gamma   90.00
#
_symmetry.space_group_name_H-M   'P 1'
#
loop_
_entity.id
_entity.type
_entity.pdbx_description
1 polymer ?
#
loop_
_entity_poly.entity_id
_entity_poly.type
_entity_poly.pdbx_seq_one_letter_code
_entity_poly.pdbx_strand_id
1 'polypeptide(L)'
;GSQTSFFVLFNIFAGVNQDGRNQRILLPLIPEYIGYTEMGLGQCIFYTCKPSISLSGDHQFKYHVDFEHLQLQSHTGALCVSRPTNPTGNVLTDAEIEQLVVLATERDLPLIIDGAYGTPFPNIIFTDATPFWDSNIILCLSLSKLGLAGVRTGIVIAQEDIIQSITSANAIMNLTPGSFGPGLTTDMVRDGSILDISNQFIRPFYQSRAQIAI
;
A
#
# COMPACT_ATOMS: atom_id res chain seq x y z
N GLY A 1 10.26 6.24 -6.53
CA GLY A 1 9.58 6.16 -5.23
C GLY A 1 8.33 5.28 -5.29
N SER A 2 7.60 5.12 -4.19
CA SER A 2 6.39 4.27 -4.15
C SER A 2 5.34 4.67 -5.19
N GLN A 3 5.22 5.95 -5.54
CA GLN A 3 4.35 6.41 -6.62
C GLN A 3 4.63 5.67 -7.94
N THR A 4 5.89 5.54 -8.33
CA THR A 4 6.29 4.79 -9.54
C THR A 4 5.96 3.30 -9.39
N SER A 5 6.15 2.73 -8.18
CA SER A 5 5.81 1.33 -7.92
C SER A 5 4.31 1.09 -8.12
N PHE A 6 3.44 1.97 -7.61
CA PHE A 6 2.00 1.88 -7.82
C PHE A 6 1.61 2.06 -9.28
N PHE A 7 2.23 3.01 -9.99
CA PHE A 7 1.99 3.15 -11.42
C PHE A 7 2.28 1.85 -12.17
N VAL A 8 3.42 1.22 -11.90
CA VAL A 8 3.77 -0.06 -12.55
C VAL A 8 2.81 -1.17 -12.14
N LEU A 9 2.55 -1.35 -10.84
CA LEU A 9 1.68 -2.40 -10.33
C LEU A 9 0.25 -2.28 -10.88
N PHE A 10 -0.33 -1.09 -10.83
CA PHE A 10 -1.69 -0.91 -11.32
C PHE A 10 -1.82 -1.18 -12.82
N ASN A 11 -0.79 -0.91 -13.61
CA ASN A 11 -0.80 -1.21 -15.04
C ASN A 11 -0.39 -2.66 -15.37
N ILE A 12 0.18 -3.41 -14.42
CA ILE A 12 0.35 -4.87 -14.53
C ILE A 12 -0.98 -5.59 -14.28
N PHE A 13 -1.74 -5.15 -13.25
CA PHE A 13 -2.94 -5.86 -12.79
C PHE A 13 -4.26 -5.26 -13.30
N ALA A 14 -4.23 -4.14 -14.01
CA ALA A 14 -5.41 -3.52 -14.61
C ALA A 14 -5.18 -3.13 -16.07
N GLY A 15 -6.28 -2.90 -16.78
CA GLY A 15 -6.30 -2.63 -18.21
C GLY A 15 -6.61 -3.87 -19.03
N VAL A 16 -6.49 -3.73 -20.36
CA VAL A 16 -6.80 -4.83 -21.27
C VAL A 16 -5.64 -5.82 -21.30
N ASN A 17 -5.88 -7.05 -20.84
CA ASN A 17 -4.90 -8.14 -20.88
C ASN A 17 -4.80 -8.76 -22.29
N GLN A 18 -3.89 -9.72 -22.47
CA GLN A 18 -3.67 -10.41 -23.75
C GLN A 18 -4.92 -11.14 -24.27
N ASP A 19 -5.81 -11.56 -23.38
CA ASP A 19 -7.08 -12.24 -23.72
C ASP A 19 -8.20 -11.24 -24.07
N GLY A 20 -7.92 -9.94 -24.10
CA GLY A 20 -8.88 -8.88 -24.38
C GLY A 20 -9.81 -8.55 -23.20
N ARG A 21 -9.60 -9.13 -22.01
CA ARG A 21 -10.37 -8.80 -20.81
C ARG A 21 -9.84 -7.51 -20.20
N ASN A 22 -10.74 -6.62 -19.82
CA ASN A 22 -10.40 -5.39 -19.12
C ASN A 22 -10.42 -5.63 -17.60
N GLN A 23 -9.25 -5.82 -16.99
CA GLN A 23 -9.10 -6.02 -15.56
C GLN A 23 -9.09 -4.69 -14.80
N ARG A 24 -9.51 -4.73 -13.54
CA ARG A 24 -9.59 -3.56 -12.67
C ARG A 24 -9.09 -3.89 -11.26
N ILE A 25 -8.61 -2.86 -10.58
CA ILE A 25 -8.20 -2.94 -9.16
C ILE A 25 -9.41 -2.67 -8.28
N LEU A 26 -9.66 -3.54 -7.32
CA LEU A 26 -10.64 -3.30 -6.27
C LEU A 26 -9.99 -2.47 -5.15
N LEU A 27 -10.63 -1.36 -4.78
CA LEU A 27 -10.40 -0.66 -3.52
C LEU A 27 -11.51 -1.08 -2.55
N PRO A 28 -11.23 -1.97 -1.57
CA PRO A 28 -12.25 -2.57 -0.70
C PRO A 28 -13.00 -1.58 0.17
N LEU A 29 -12.41 -0.41 0.40
CA LEU A 29 -13.08 0.72 1.05
C LEU A 29 -12.56 2.04 0.47
N ILE A 30 -13.36 3.09 0.63
CA ILE A 30 -13.00 4.47 0.29
C ILE A 30 -13.32 5.38 1.49
N PRO A 31 -12.65 6.54 1.62
CA PRO A 31 -11.69 7.12 0.69
C PRO A 31 -10.31 6.46 0.75
N GLU A 32 -9.63 6.44 -0.38
CA GLU A 32 -8.25 5.99 -0.55
C GLU A 32 -7.36 7.14 -1.07
N TYR A 33 -6.08 6.88 -1.26
CA TYR A 33 -5.12 7.90 -1.67
C TYR A 33 -5.49 8.50 -3.03
N ILE A 34 -5.72 9.82 -3.06
CA ILE A 34 -6.14 10.55 -4.26
C ILE A 34 -5.15 10.38 -5.42
N GLY A 35 -3.86 10.19 -5.12
CA GLY A 35 -2.82 10.01 -6.13
C GLY A 35 -2.95 8.75 -6.98
N TYR A 36 -3.86 7.81 -6.65
CA TYR A 36 -4.11 6.64 -7.48
C TYR A 36 -4.92 6.97 -8.75
N THR A 37 -5.75 7.99 -8.72
CA THR A 37 -6.72 8.28 -9.80
C THR A 37 -6.10 8.46 -11.18
N GLU A 38 -4.86 8.95 -11.24
CA GLU A 38 -4.16 9.28 -12.49
C GLU A 38 -3.09 8.23 -12.86
N MET A 39 -3.05 7.07 -12.17
CA MET A 39 -1.99 6.08 -12.40
C MET A 39 -2.30 5.07 -13.49
N GLY A 40 -3.50 5.06 -14.04
CA GLY A 40 -3.87 4.13 -15.11
C GLY A 40 -3.49 4.61 -16.50
N LEU A 41 -2.92 3.74 -17.32
CA LEU A 41 -2.82 3.95 -18.77
C LEU A 41 -4.18 3.76 -19.45
N GLY A 42 -5.04 2.90 -18.87
CA GLY A 42 -6.42 2.72 -19.26
C GLY A 42 -7.38 3.63 -18.46
N GLN A 43 -8.60 3.78 -18.98
CA GLN A 43 -9.67 4.47 -18.26
C GLN A 43 -10.32 3.55 -17.24
N CYS A 44 -10.76 4.12 -16.10
CA CYS A 44 -11.56 3.41 -15.09
C CYS A 44 -10.89 2.13 -14.57
N ILE A 45 -9.60 2.18 -14.27
CA ILE A 45 -8.85 1.00 -13.79
C ILE A 45 -9.22 0.59 -12.36
N PHE A 46 -10.00 1.39 -11.65
CA PHE A 46 -10.48 1.07 -10.30
C PHE A 46 -11.99 0.85 -10.26
N TYR A 47 -12.41 0.05 -9.30
CA TYR A 47 -13.75 0.03 -8.76
C TYR A 47 -13.69 -0.05 -7.23
N THR A 48 -14.74 0.42 -6.56
CA THR A 48 -14.66 0.69 -5.12
C THR A 48 -15.89 0.13 -4.41
N CYS A 49 -15.72 -0.16 -3.11
CA CYS A 49 -16.81 -0.45 -2.20
C CYS A 49 -16.93 0.66 -1.15
N LYS A 50 -18.14 0.88 -0.67
CA LYS A 50 -18.38 1.79 0.44
C LYS A 50 -17.89 1.15 1.73
N PRO A 51 -17.29 1.91 2.66
CA PRO A 51 -16.93 1.40 3.97
C PRO A 51 -18.17 1.26 4.85
N SER A 52 -18.12 0.37 5.83
CA SER A 52 -18.90 0.52 7.04
C SER A 52 -18.20 1.53 7.97
N ILE A 53 -18.96 2.23 8.81
CA ILE A 53 -18.45 3.28 9.68
C ILE A 53 -18.86 2.98 11.11
N SER A 54 -17.88 2.91 12.03
CA SER A 54 -18.11 2.88 13.46
C SER A 54 -17.84 4.24 14.07
N LEU A 55 -18.75 4.72 14.93
CA LEU A 55 -18.58 5.95 15.65
C LEU A 55 -17.86 5.68 16.99
N SER A 56 -16.99 6.60 17.40
CA SER A 56 -16.26 6.55 18.65
C SER A 56 -16.31 7.92 19.35
N GLY A 57 -17.09 8.01 20.42
CA GLY A 57 -17.36 9.29 21.07
C GLY A 57 -18.15 10.25 20.17
N ASP A 58 -18.05 11.55 20.48
CA ASP A 58 -18.90 12.56 19.83
C ASP A 58 -18.37 13.04 18.46
N HIS A 59 -17.07 12.88 18.20
CA HIS A 59 -16.42 13.50 17.03
C HIS A 59 -15.45 12.56 16.30
N GLN A 60 -15.38 11.29 16.68
CA GLN A 60 -14.47 10.33 16.06
C GLN A 60 -15.23 9.20 15.37
N PHE A 61 -14.68 8.71 14.31
CA PHE A 61 -15.20 7.55 13.58
C PHE A 61 -14.05 6.78 12.92
N LYS A 62 -14.35 5.54 12.57
CA LYS A 62 -13.41 4.66 11.87
C LYS A 62 -14.09 4.05 10.66
N TYR A 63 -13.38 3.99 9.56
CA TYR A 63 -13.78 3.22 8.38
C TYR A 63 -13.37 1.76 8.51
N HIS A 64 -14.27 0.86 8.16
CA HIS A 64 -14.04 -0.57 8.10
C HIS A 64 -14.38 -1.10 6.71
N VAL A 65 -13.75 -2.20 6.32
CA VAL A 65 -14.17 -2.96 5.13
C VAL A 65 -15.54 -3.56 5.40
N ASP A 66 -16.49 -3.29 4.52
CA ASP A 66 -17.83 -3.90 4.59
C ASP A 66 -17.80 -5.27 3.91
N PHE A 67 -17.33 -6.29 4.62
CA PHE A 67 -17.19 -7.65 4.11
C PHE A 67 -18.54 -8.30 3.75
N GLU A 68 -19.64 -7.86 4.32
CA GLU A 68 -20.98 -8.38 4.00
C GLU A 68 -21.42 -8.00 2.58
N HIS A 69 -21.01 -6.82 2.12
CA HIS A 69 -21.38 -6.29 0.82
C HIS A 69 -20.21 -6.26 -0.17
N LEU A 70 -19.01 -6.66 0.26
CA LEU A 70 -17.82 -6.70 -0.60
C LEU A 70 -17.96 -7.82 -1.63
N GLN A 71 -18.00 -7.46 -2.91
CA GLN A 71 -18.12 -8.43 -4.00
C GLN A 71 -16.95 -8.29 -4.96
N LEU A 72 -16.20 -9.37 -5.12
CA LEU A 72 -15.20 -9.49 -6.17
C LEU A 72 -15.88 -9.73 -7.52
N GLN A 73 -15.60 -8.84 -8.46
CA GLN A 73 -16.08 -8.96 -9.83
C GLN A 73 -15.18 -9.91 -10.64
N SER A 74 -15.72 -10.53 -11.69
CA SER A 74 -14.97 -11.49 -12.53
C SER A 74 -13.76 -10.87 -13.26
N HIS A 75 -13.71 -9.55 -13.34
CA HIS A 75 -12.65 -8.79 -13.96
C HIS A 75 -11.71 -8.10 -12.93
N THR A 76 -11.72 -8.54 -11.68
CA THR A 76 -10.78 -8.07 -10.68
C THR A 76 -9.40 -8.62 -10.99
N GLY A 77 -8.38 -7.75 -11.09
CA GLY A 77 -6.99 -8.13 -11.29
C GLY A 77 -6.15 -8.10 -10.01
N ALA A 78 -6.52 -7.23 -9.06
CA ALA A 78 -5.91 -7.15 -7.73
C ALA A 78 -6.81 -6.40 -6.76
N LEU A 79 -6.54 -6.55 -5.46
CA LEU A 79 -7.06 -5.70 -4.40
C LEU A 79 -5.97 -4.70 -3.99
N CYS A 80 -6.35 -3.50 -3.54
CA CYS A 80 -5.39 -2.53 -3.03
C CYS A 80 -5.97 -1.79 -1.82
N VAL A 81 -5.18 -1.68 -0.76
CA VAL A 81 -5.49 -0.93 0.46
C VAL A 81 -4.29 -0.15 0.96
N SER A 82 -4.52 1.03 1.54
CA SER A 82 -3.50 1.78 2.28
C SER A 82 -3.58 1.48 3.78
N ARG A 83 -2.43 1.34 4.44
CA ARG A 83 -2.38 1.11 5.88
C ARG A 83 -1.20 1.83 6.53
N PRO A 84 -1.41 3.01 7.11
CA PRO A 84 -2.63 3.84 7.18
C PRO A 84 -2.96 4.55 5.88
N THR A 85 -4.22 4.95 5.75
CA THR A 85 -4.72 5.65 4.57
C THR A 85 -4.42 7.15 4.64
N ASN A 86 -3.98 7.73 3.54
CA ASN A 86 -3.97 9.17 3.31
C ASN A 86 -5.22 9.55 2.48
N PRO A 87 -6.10 10.49 2.92
CA PRO A 87 -5.87 11.49 3.97
C PRO A 87 -6.49 11.16 5.34
N THR A 88 -7.21 10.06 5.49
CA THR A 88 -8.06 9.82 6.65
C THR A 88 -7.31 9.41 7.91
N GLY A 89 -6.06 8.92 7.77
CA GLY A 89 -5.33 8.30 8.87
C GLY A 89 -5.91 6.94 9.31
N ASN A 90 -6.90 6.40 8.58
CA ASN A 90 -7.53 5.13 8.90
C ASN A 90 -6.52 3.99 8.87
N VAL A 91 -6.53 3.15 9.89
CA VAL A 91 -5.67 1.95 9.99
C VAL A 91 -6.56 0.73 9.99
N LEU A 92 -6.50 -0.08 8.93
CA LEU A 92 -7.15 -1.38 8.92
C LEU A 92 -6.58 -2.26 10.03
N THR A 93 -7.45 -2.97 10.73
CA THR A 93 -7.06 -3.92 11.79
C THR A 93 -6.33 -5.12 11.19
N ASP A 94 -5.57 -5.85 12.02
CA ASP A 94 -4.92 -7.08 11.58
C ASP A 94 -5.96 -8.09 11.07
N ALA A 95 -7.11 -8.22 11.75
CA ALA A 95 -8.21 -9.09 11.32
C ALA A 95 -8.82 -8.69 9.96
N GLU A 96 -8.93 -7.40 9.66
CA GLU A 96 -9.40 -6.95 8.34
C GLU A 96 -8.39 -7.30 7.24
N ILE A 97 -7.08 -7.17 7.51
CA ILE A 97 -6.03 -7.58 6.57
C ILE A 97 -6.07 -9.10 6.34
N GLU A 98 -6.18 -9.90 7.41
CA GLU A 98 -6.30 -11.36 7.29
C GLU A 98 -7.51 -11.78 6.44
N GLN A 99 -8.66 -11.17 6.65
CA GLN A 99 -9.86 -11.44 5.84
C GLN A 99 -9.67 -11.03 4.36
N LEU A 100 -9.01 -9.92 4.09
CA LEU A 100 -8.68 -9.51 2.71
C LEU A 100 -7.70 -10.47 2.05
N VAL A 101 -6.71 -11.00 2.79
CA VAL A 101 -5.78 -12.03 2.29
C VAL A 101 -6.54 -13.30 1.94
N VAL A 102 -7.41 -13.80 2.82
CA VAL A 102 -8.23 -14.98 2.55
C VAL A 102 -9.07 -14.77 1.28
N LEU A 103 -9.76 -13.65 1.19
CA LEU A 103 -10.60 -13.31 0.04
C LEU A 103 -9.80 -13.24 -1.28
N ALA A 104 -8.60 -12.65 -1.24
CA ALA A 104 -7.71 -12.56 -2.39
C ALA A 104 -7.19 -13.93 -2.80
N THR A 105 -6.76 -14.75 -1.83
CA THR A 105 -6.24 -16.09 -2.05
C THR A 105 -7.27 -17.02 -2.67
N GLU A 106 -8.53 -17.00 -2.23
CA GLU A 106 -9.63 -17.78 -2.79
C GLU A 106 -9.89 -17.52 -4.28
N ARG A 107 -9.43 -16.41 -4.79
CA ARG A 107 -9.59 -15.96 -6.18
C ARG A 107 -8.28 -15.87 -6.96
N ASP A 108 -7.18 -16.32 -6.37
CA ASP A 108 -5.84 -16.23 -6.95
C ASP A 108 -5.48 -14.80 -7.38
N LEU A 109 -5.78 -13.84 -6.51
CA LEU A 109 -5.55 -12.41 -6.72
C LEU A 109 -4.51 -11.88 -5.73
N PRO A 110 -3.63 -10.95 -6.12
CA PRO A 110 -2.74 -10.29 -5.17
C PRO A 110 -3.48 -9.22 -4.36
N LEU A 111 -3.05 -9.06 -3.11
CA LEU A 111 -3.40 -7.93 -2.24
C LEU A 111 -2.24 -6.95 -2.19
N ILE A 112 -2.41 -5.78 -2.79
CA ILE A 112 -1.43 -4.69 -2.74
C ILE A 112 -1.68 -3.88 -1.45
N ILE A 113 -0.65 -3.76 -0.61
CA ILE A 113 -0.69 -2.95 0.61
C ILE A 113 0.21 -1.73 0.44
N ASP A 114 -0.39 -0.54 0.46
CA ASP A 114 0.36 0.71 0.55
C ASP A 114 0.78 0.96 1.99
N GLY A 115 2.05 0.65 2.27
CA GLY A 115 2.71 0.87 3.53
C GLY A 115 3.55 2.15 3.58
N ALA A 116 3.27 3.16 2.74
CA ALA A 116 4.09 4.39 2.70
C ALA A 116 4.20 5.09 4.06
N TYR A 117 3.22 4.93 4.94
CA TYR A 117 3.22 5.37 6.33
C TYR A 117 3.26 4.21 7.33
N GLY A 118 3.20 2.98 6.83
CA GLY A 118 2.89 1.77 7.57
C GLY A 118 4.08 1.08 8.24
N THR A 119 3.80 -0.15 8.66
CA THR A 119 4.78 -1.09 9.20
C THR A 119 5.58 -1.76 8.07
N PRO A 120 6.82 -2.22 8.33
CA PRO A 120 7.58 -2.11 9.58
C PRO A 120 8.20 -0.72 9.80
N PHE A 121 8.33 0.08 8.74
CA PHE A 121 8.76 1.47 8.78
C PHE A 121 8.02 2.27 7.69
N PRO A 122 7.78 3.57 7.86
CA PRO A 122 8.18 4.46 8.96
C PRO A 122 7.35 4.29 10.24
N ASN A 123 6.35 3.40 10.25
CA ASN A 123 5.52 3.06 11.40
C ASN A 123 4.79 4.27 12.03
N ILE A 124 4.20 5.11 11.19
CA ILE A 124 3.39 6.26 11.60
C ILE A 124 1.96 5.74 11.88
N ILE A 125 1.87 4.79 12.80
CA ILE A 125 0.64 4.16 13.27
C ILE A 125 0.61 4.26 14.80
N PHE A 126 -0.52 4.72 15.35
CA PHE A 126 -0.67 4.98 16.80
C PHE A 126 -1.74 4.11 17.43
N THR A 127 -2.24 3.12 16.72
CA THR A 127 -3.12 2.04 17.15
C THR A 127 -2.38 0.70 17.05
N ASP A 128 -2.99 -0.37 17.56
CA ASP A 128 -2.43 -1.71 17.42
C ASP A 128 -2.49 -2.15 15.96
N ALA A 129 -1.33 -2.42 15.39
CA ALA A 129 -1.15 -2.94 14.06
C ALA A 129 0.21 -3.64 13.94
N THR A 130 0.21 -4.88 13.50
CA THR A 130 1.44 -5.66 13.30
C THR A 130 1.88 -5.64 11.84
N PRO A 131 3.19 -5.78 11.56
CA PRO A 131 3.66 -6.09 10.23
C PRO A 131 3.03 -7.41 9.77
N PHE A 132 2.47 -7.42 8.58
CA PHE A 132 1.82 -8.60 8.02
C PHE A 132 2.45 -8.97 6.68
N TRP A 133 2.70 -10.26 6.48
CA TRP A 133 3.21 -10.79 5.23
C TRP A 133 2.56 -12.13 4.90
N ASP A 134 2.17 -12.27 3.66
CA ASP A 134 1.70 -13.50 3.04
C ASP A 134 2.19 -13.59 1.59
N SER A 135 2.22 -14.78 0.99
CA SER A 135 2.67 -14.97 -0.38
C SER A 135 1.85 -14.19 -1.42
N ASN A 136 0.58 -13.95 -1.14
CA ASN A 136 -0.30 -13.16 -2.01
C ASN A 136 -0.21 -11.64 -1.79
N ILE A 137 0.62 -11.18 -0.84
CA ILE A 137 0.78 -9.75 -0.57
C ILE A 137 1.86 -9.15 -1.46
N ILE A 138 1.58 -7.96 -1.98
CA ILE A 138 2.53 -7.03 -2.56
C ILE A 138 2.62 -5.84 -1.61
N LEU A 139 3.68 -5.79 -0.80
CA LEU A 139 3.90 -4.71 0.15
C LEU A 139 4.74 -3.60 -0.49
N CYS A 140 4.20 -2.38 -0.52
CA CYS A 140 4.88 -1.20 -1.04
C CYS A 140 5.27 -0.26 0.10
N LEU A 141 6.57 -0.05 0.30
CA LEU A 141 7.12 0.85 1.30
C LEU A 141 7.76 2.08 0.65
N SER A 142 7.93 3.14 1.43
CA SER A 142 8.51 4.40 0.95
C SER A 142 9.51 4.98 1.95
N LEU A 143 10.66 5.42 1.45
CA LEU A 143 11.61 6.18 2.25
C LEU A 143 11.19 7.64 2.47
N SER A 144 10.18 8.13 1.73
CA SER A 144 9.76 9.53 1.80
C SER A 144 9.33 9.96 3.20
N LYS A 145 8.63 9.08 3.93
CA LYS A 145 8.11 9.39 5.27
C LYS A 145 9.08 9.00 6.39
N LEU A 146 10.17 8.33 6.04
CA LEU A 146 11.31 8.09 6.92
C LEU A 146 12.25 9.32 7.01
N GLY A 147 11.89 10.43 6.36
CA GLY A 147 12.72 11.64 6.29
C GLY A 147 13.55 11.75 5.00
N LEU A 148 13.48 10.80 4.11
CA LEU A 148 14.26 10.71 2.88
C LEU A 148 13.41 10.99 1.63
N ALA A 149 12.55 12.00 1.69
CA ALA A 149 11.63 12.32 0.58
C ALA A 149 12.35 12.64 -0.74
N GLY A 150 13.49 13.34 -0.67
CA GLY A 150 14.25 13.77 -1.84
C GLY A 150 14.96 12.65 -2.60
N VAL A 151 15.19 11.48 -1.98
CA VAL A 151 15.88 10.35 -2.64
C VAL A 151 14.97 9.54 -3.58
N ARG A 152 13.68 9.83 -3.59
CA ARG A 152 12.69 9.23 -4.50
C ARG A 152 12.75 7.71 -4.58
N THR A 153 12.86 7.04 -3.43
CA THR A 153 12.99 5.58 -3.36
C THR A 153 11.76 4.95 -2.72
N GLY A 154 11.24 3.92 -3.37
CA GLY A 154 10.24 2.98 -2.87
C GLY A 154 10.85 1.58 -2.81
N ILE A 155 10.26 0.73 -1.99
CA ILE A 155 10.64 -0.68 -1.84
C ILE A 155 9.37 -1.50 -2.09
N VAL A 156 9.48 -2.50 -2.95
CA VAL A 156 8.40 -3.47 -3.21
C VAL A 156 8.87 -4.84 -2.74
N ILE A 157 8.04 -5.49 -1.94
CA ILE A 157 8.24 -6.85 -1.46
C ILE A 157 7.09 -7.67 -2.03
N ALA A 158 7.38 -8.69 -2.83
CA ALA A 158 6.40 -9.53 -3.50
C ALA A 158 7.05 -10.87 -3.92
N GLN A 159 6.26 -11.77 -4.48
CA GLN A 159 6.76 -12.98 -5.13
C GLN A 159 7.69 -12.66 -6.30
N GLU A 160 8.59 -13.58 -6.61
CA GLU A 160 9.68 -13.36 -7.57
C GLU A 160 9.19 -13.00 -8.98
N ASP A 161 8.15 -13.65 -9.47
CA ASP A 161 7.54 -13.41 -10.78
C ASP A 161 6.96 -11.99 -10.90
N ILE A 162 6.34 -11.50 -9.83
CA ILE A 162 5.86 -10.12 -9.74
C ILE A 162 7.03 -9.14 -9.76
N ILE A 163 8.08 -9.42 -8.98
CA ILE A 163 9.30 -8.58 -8.96
C ILE A 163 9.99 -8.58 -10.32
N GLN A 164 10.04 -9.70 -11.04
CA GLN A 164 10.58 -9.76 -12.41
C GLN A 164 9.77 -8.89 -13.37
N SER A 165 8.44 -8.94 -13.27
CA SER A 165 7.54 -8.10 -14.07
C SER A 165 7.74 -6.61 -13.81
N ILE A 166 7.81 -6.22 -12.52
CA ILE A 166 8.09 -4.82 -12.12
C ILE A 166 9.48 -4.38 -12.62
N THR A 167 10.48 -5.23 -12.49
CA THR A 167 11.86 -4.93 -12.90
C THR A 167 11.93 -4.72 -14.41
N SER A 168 11.25 -5.56 -15.18
CA SER A 168 11.18 -5.45 -16.65
C SER A 168 10.49 -4.15 -17.08
N ALA A 169 9.36 -3.82 -16.48
CA ALA A 169 8.66 -2.56 -16.75
C ALA A 169 9.51 -1.34 -16.37
N ASN A 170 10.15 -1.39 -15.20
CA ASN A 170 11.03 -0.32 -14.73
C ASN A 170 12.26 -0.13 -15.64
N ALA A 171 12.83 -1.21 -16.17
CA ALA A 171 13.96 -1.14 -17.10
C ALA A 171 13.60 -0.39 -18.39
N ILE A 172 12.36 -0.55 -18.88
CA ILE A 172 11.88 0.18 -20.06
C ILE A 172 11.68 1.67 -19.73
N MET A 173 11.12 1.97 -18.54
CA MET A 173 10.76 3.35 -18.17
C MET A 173 11.98 4.19 -17.73
N ASN A 174 12.91 3.58 -16.99
CA ASN A 174 13.97 4.29 -16.26
C ASN A 174 15.38 3.76 -16.53
N LEU A 175 15.54 2.70 -17.34
CA LEU A 175 16.76 1.92 -17.51
C LEU A 175 17.18 1.23 -16.21
N THR A 176 17.65 2.01 -15.22
CA THR A 176 17.98 1.53 -13.87
C THR A 176 17.35 2.44 -12.81
N PRO A 177 16.91 1.90 -11.68
CA PRO A 177 16.52 2.73 -10.55
C PRO A 177 17.74 3.52 -10.03
N GLY A 178 17.46 4.71 -9.46
CA GLY A 178 18.52 5.51 -8.85
C GLY A 178 19.16 4.77 -7.68
N SER A 179 20.49 4.78 -7.61
CA SER A 179 21.28 4.05 -6.60
C SER A 179 21.41 4.78 -5.26
N PHE A 180 21.09 6.07 -5.21
CA PHE A 180 21.33 6.89 -4.01
C PHE A 180 20.52 6.44 -2.80
N GLY A 181 19.22 6.19 -2.98
CA GLY A 181 18.38 5.69 -1.90
C GLY A 181 18.79 4.30 -1.40
N PRO A 182 18.93 3.28 -2.29
CA PRO A 182 19.50 2.00 -1.89
C PRO A 182 20.85 2.12 -1.21
N GLY A 183 21.77 2.95 -1.73
CA GLY A 183 23.10 3.18 -1.15
C GLY A 183 23.04 3.73 0.28
N LEU A 184 22.08 4.59 0.59
CA LEU A 184 21.88 5.11 1.95
C LEU A 184 21.24 4.11 2.92
N THR A 185 20.41 3.19 2.42
CA THR A 185 19.52 2.41 3.30
C THR A 185 19.81 0.92 3.33
N THR A 186 20.64 0.38 2.43
CA THR A 186 20.91 -1.06 2.37
C THR A 186 21.49 -1.59 3.69
N ASP A 187 22.46 -0.90 4.27
CA ASP A 187 23.06 -1.33 5.53
C ASP A 187 22.09 -1.17 6.69
N MET A 188 21.30 -0.08 6.71
CA MET A 188 20.27 0.15 7.73
C MET A 188 19.15 -0.91 7.70
N VAL A 189 18.83 -1.43 6.52
CA VAL A 189 17.87 -2.55 6.38
C VAL A 189 18.53 -3.86 6.85
N ARG A 190 19.81 -4.08 6.50
CA ARG A 190 20.55 -5.30 6.84
C ARG A 190 20.77 -5.46 8.34
N ASP A 191 21.12 -4.38 9.03
CA ASP A 191 21.41 -4.39 10.48
C ASP A 191 20.19 -4.05 11.35
N GLY A 192 19.06 -3.68 10.73
CA GLY A 192 17.81 -3.35 11.40
C GLY A 192 17.73 -1.91 11.94
N SER A 193 18.77 -1.10 11.81
CA SER A 193 18.80 0.29 12.34
C SER A 193 17.72 1.19 11.74
N ILE A 194 17.19 0.85 10.57
CA ILE A 194 16.02 1.54 9.99
C ILE A 194 14.79 1.45 10.89
N LEU A 195 14.60 0.32 11.60
CA LEU A 195 13.51 0.13 12.56
C LEU A 195 13.73 0.96 13.83
N ASP A 196 14.99 1.04 14.29
CA ASP A 196 15.35 1.87 15.44
C ASP A 196 15.09 3.34 15.17
N ILE A 197 15.51 3.85 14.01
CA ILE A 197 15.23 5.22 13.58
C ILE A 197 13.72 5.47 13.51
N SER A 198 12.99 4.55 12.92
CA SER A 198 11.54 4.63 12.83
C SER A 198 10.88 4.74 14.21
N ASN A 199 11.22 3.83 15.13
CA ASN A 199 10.58 3.73 16.43
C ASN A 199 11.04 4.80 17.43
N GLN A 200 12.31 5.22 17.38
CA GLN A 200 12.87 6.17 18.35
C GLN A 200 12.71 7.64 17.94
N PHE A 201 12.62 7.93 16.65
CA PHE A 201 12.59 9.32 16.16
C PHE A 201 11.33 9.63 15.33
N ILE A 202 11.02 8.82 14.32
CA ILE A 202 9.95 9.15 13.36
C ILE A 202 8.58 9.00 14.00
N ARG A 203 8.28 7.84 14.55
CA ARG A 203 6.98 7.55 15.17
C ARG A 203 6.65 8.51 16.32
N PRO A 204 7.52 8.77 17.31
CA PRO A 204 7.24 9.70 18.40
C PRO A 204 7.04 11.15 17.90
N PHE A 205 7.81 11.58 16.90
CA PHE A 205 7.62 12.91 16.30
C PHE A 205 6.21 13.08 15.74
N TYR A 206 5.76 12.15 14.89
CA TYR A 206 4.42 12.23 14.31
C TYR A 206 3.32 12.03 15.35
N GLN A 207 3.53 11.15 16.34
CA GLN A 207 2.58 10.91 17.42
C GLN A 207 2.31 12.19 18.23
N SER A 208 3.38 12.93 18.59
CA SER A 208 3.23 14.19 19.31
C SER A 208 2.47 15.24 18.48
N ARG A 209 2.62 15.26 17.17
CA ARG A 209 1.87 16.16 16.28
C ARG A 209 0.41 15.78 16.15
N ALA A 210 0.13 14.48 16.04
CA ALA A 210 -1.25 13.98 16.01
C ALA A 210 -2.00 14.34 17.30
N GLN A 211 -1.36 14.19 18.46
CA GLN A 211 -1.95 14.54 19.76
C GLN A 211 -2.30 16.04 19.92
N ILE A 212 -1.57 16.92 19.22
CA ILE A 212 -1.87 18.37 19.21
C ILE A 212 -3.07 18.69 18.30
N ALA A 213 -3.31 17.85 17.29
CA ALA A 213 -4.35 18.09 16.29
C ALA A 213 -5.73 17.54 16.69
N ILE A 214 -5.79 16.66 17.72
CA ILE A 214 -7.01 16.09 18.30
C ILE A 214 -7.49 16.94 19.47
#